data_5b1ad6394d12b0af6ab70788c12c0e97
#
_entry.id   5b1ad6394d12b0af6ab70788c12c0e97
#
_cell.length_a   1.000
_cell.length_b   1.000
_cell.length_c   1.000
_cell.angle_alpha   90.00
_cell.angle_beta   90.00
_cell.angle_gamma   90.00
#
_symmetry.space_group_name_H-M   'P 1'
#
loop_
_entity.id
_entity.type
_entity.pdbx_description
1 polymer ?
#
loop_
_entity_poly.entity_id
_entity_poly.type
_entity_poly.pdbx_seq_one_letter_code
_entity_poly.pdbx_strand_id
1 'polypeptide(L)'
;MNIDAVVEFTKKHLKDEKTGHDFYHGQRVANLASKMYLEDHPDAHADSRMVAIIKSGGYLHDTIDEKVCDNPDKVIAEIKELLPEVGFTDLEVWDILFTIQHMSFSANIEHHYHLPLSGQYVQDADRLESLGAMGIARAFTYGGK
;
A
#
# COMPACT_ATOMS: atom_id res chain seq x y z
N MET A 1 1.60 -17.46 -1.80
CA MET A 1 1.18 -16.85 -3.08
C MET A 1 2.27 -15.90 -3.56
N ASN A 2 2.64 -15.99 -4.82
CA ASN A 2 3.71 -15.19 -5.39
C ASN A 2 3.18 -13.86 -5.94
N ILE A 3 3.67 -12.73 -5.42
CA ILE A 3 3.27 -11.39 -5.85
C ILE A 3 4.40 -10.63 -6.55
N ASP A 4 5.39 -11.34 -7.10
CA ASP A 4 6.53 -10.70 -7.77
C ASP A 4 6.09 -9.77 -8.91
N ALA A 5 5.03 -10.11 -9.62
CA ALA A 5 4.49 -9.27 -10.68
C ALA A 5 3.96 -7.92 -10.14
N VAL A 6 3.36 -7.93 -8.94
CA VAL A 6 2.90 -6.70 -8.26
C VAL A 6 4.12 -5.84 -7.89
N VAL A 7 5.15 -6.46 -7.33
CA VAL A 7 6.39 -5.77 -6.94
C VAL A 7 7.04 -5.12 -8.16
N GLU A 8 7.16 -5.85 -9.27
CA GLU A 8 7.76 -5.33 -10.50
C GLU A 8 6.91 -4.20 -11.12
N PHE A 9 5.60 -4.33 -11.09
CA PHE A 9 4.69 -3.27 -11.52
C PHE A 9 4.92 -1.98 -10.73
N THR A 10 5.04 -2.11 -9.41
CA THR A 10 5.27 -0.97 -8.52
C THR A 10 6.64 -0.32 -8.82
N LYS A 11 7.69 -1.11 -8.98
CA LYS A 11 9.01 -0.59 -9.33
C LYS A 11 8.97 0.21 -10.62
N LYS A 12 8.30 -0.32 -11.64
CA LYS A 12 8.20 0.33 -12.95
C LYS A 12 7.50 1.68 -12.85
N HIS A 13 6.45 1.79 -12.04
CA HIS A 13 5.66 3.01 -11.93
C HIS A 13 6.27 4.06 -11.00
N LEU A 14 7.13 3.66 -10.06
CA LEU A 14 7.68 4.57 -9.05
C LEU A 14 9.20 4.78 -9.17
N LYS A 15 9.85 4.26 -10.19
CA LYS A 15 11.32 4.28 -10.29
C LYS A 15 11.94 5.67 -10.32
N ASP A 16 11.22 6.67 -10.85
CA ASP A 16 11.71 8.04 -10.97
C ASP A 16 11.10 8.98 -9.94
N GLU A 17 10.39 8.44 -8.95
CA GLU A 17 9.65 9.24 -7.99
C GLU A 17 10.57 9.85 -6.93
N LYS A 18 10.45 11.17 -6.72
CA LYS A 18 11.30 11.92 -5.80
C LYS A 18 10.53 12.63 -4.69
N THR A 19 9.18 12.44 -4.63
CA THR A 19 8.35 13.17 -3.66
C THR A 19 8.15 12.42 -2.34
N GLY A 20 8.85 11.29 -2.12
CA GLY A 20 8.67 10.44 -0.96
C GLY A 20 7.69 9.29 -1.16
N HIS A 21 7.06 9.23 -2.34
CA HIS A 21 6.16 8.13 -2.75
C HIS A 21 6.93 7.08 -3.57
N ASP A 22 8.14 6.72 -3.13
CA ASP A 22 8.99 5.82 -3.87
C ASP A 22 8.63 4.35 -3.62
N PHE A 23 9.28 3.47 -4.39
CA PHE A 23 9.10 2.03 -4.23
C PHE A 23 9.40 1.56 -2.80
N TYR A 24 10.43 2.10 -2.17
CA TYR A 24 10.85 1.66 -0.84
C TYR A 24 9.82 2.01 0.24
N HIS A 25 9.13 3.14 0.11
CA HIS A 25 8.02 3.46 1.00
C HIS A 25 6.91 2.41 0.88
N GLY A 26 6.52 2.06 -0.35
CA GLY A 26 5.52 1.01 -0.59
C GLY A 26 5.95 -0.32 -0.01
N GLN A 27 7.22 -0.68 -0.16
CA GLN A 27 7.78 -1.91 0.41
C GLN A 27 7.70 -1.91 1.93
N ARG A 28 8.06 -0.81 2.58
CA ARG A 28 7.99 -0.69 4.04
C ARG A 28 6.54 -0.80 4.52
N VAL A 29 5.61 -0.14 3.84
CA VAL A 29 4.19 -0.24 4.18
C VAL A 29 3.70 -1.69 4.04
N ALA A 30 4.03 -2.34 2.94
CA ALA A 30 3.65 -3.73 2.70
C ALA A 30 4.19 -4.67 3.79
N ASN A 31 5.45 -4.52 4.14
CA ASN A 31 6.08 -5.35 5.16
C ASN A 31 5.52 -5.08 6.55
N LEU A 32 5.33 -3.82 6.91
CA LEU A 32 4.76 -3.45 8.22
C LEU A 32 3.32 -3.94 8.35
N ALA A 33 2.51 -3.72 7.32
CA ALA A 33 1.11 -4.16 7.33
C ALA A 33 1.00 -5.67 7.51
N SER A 34 1.80 -6.44 6.77
CA SER A 34 1.77 -7.90 6.89
C SER A 34 2.28 -8.37 8.25
N LYS A 35 3.30 -7.71 8.80
CA LYS A 35 3.80 -7.99 10.14
C LYS A 35 2.72 -7.77 11.20
N MET A 36 2.03 -6.64 11.14
CA MET A 36 0.94 -6.33 12.06
C MET A 36 -0.18 -7.37 11.98
N TYR A 37 -0.54 -7.77 10.76
CA TYR A 37 -1.56 -8.80 10.57
C TYR A 37 -1.13 -10.13 11.21
N LEU A 38 0.10 -10.55 10.98
CA LEU A 38 0.61 -11.83 11.50
C LEU A 38 0.76 -11.80 13.03
N GLU A 39 1.06 -10.65 13.63
CA GLU A 39 1.09 -10.50 15.08
C GLU A 39 -0.31 -10.63 15.69
N ASP A 40 -1.33 -10.10 15.01
CA ASP A 40 -2.73 -10.21 15.46
C ASP A 40 -3.32 -11.60 15.18
N HIS A 41 -2.75 -12.34 14.25
CA HIS A 41 -3.23 -13.65 13.82
C HIS A 41 -2.09 -14.67 13.85
N PRO A 42 -1.68 -15.14 15.06
CA PRO A 42 -0.49 -16.00 15.21
C PRO A 42 -0.57 -17.32 14.45
N ASP A 43 -1.79 -17.80 14.14
CA ASP A 43 -1.99 -19.04 13.39
C ASP A 43 -1.92 -18.87 11.87
N ALA A 44 -1.83 -17.62 11.39
CA ALA A 44 -1.79 -17.34 9.96
C ALA A 44 -0.38 -17.59 9.39
N HIS A 45 -0.33 -18.08 8.15
CA HIS A 45 0.93 -18.29 7.45
C HIS A 45 1.38 -17.04 6.69
N ALA A 46 2.71 -16.84 6.65
CA ALA A 46 3.30 -15.74 5.88
C ALA A 46 3.01 -15.83 4.37
N ASP A 47 2.70 -17.03 3.87
CA ASP A 47 2.37 -17.25 2.45
C ASP A 47 0.86 -17.28 2.19
N SER A 48 0.03 -16.90 3.17
CA SER A 48 -1.42 -16.94 3.01
C SER A 48 -1.91 -15.93 1.98
N ARG A 49 -3.12 -16.17 1.45
CA ARG A 49 -3.74 -15.24 0.50
C ARG A 49 -3.98 -13.88 1.14
N MET A 50 -4.35 -13.84 2.41
CA MET A 50 -4.57 -12.56 3.12
C MET A 50 -3.29 -11.73 3.18
N VAL A 51 -2.14 -12.36 3.46
CA VAL A 51 -0.85 -11.67 3.46
C VAL A 51 -0.54 -11.13 2.06
N ALA A 52 -0.81 -11.91 1.02
CA ALA A 52 -0.60 -11.46 -0.36
C ALA A 52 -1.48 -10.26 -0.71
N ILE A 53 -2.74 -10.26 -0.27
CA ILE A 53 -3.68 -9.14 -0.48
C ILE A 53 -3.15 -7.89 0.23
N ILE A 54 -2.75 -8.02 1.48
CA ILE A 54 -2.22 -6.91 2.29
C ILE A 54 -0.97 -6.33 1.64
N LYS A 55 -0.01 -7.17 1.30
CA LYS A 55 1.23 -6.70 0.68
C LYS A 55 0.98 -6.02 -0.67
N SER A 56 0.11 -6.59 -1.48
CA SER A 56 -0.23 -6.00 -2.78
C SER A 56 -0.83 -4.61 -2.61
N GLY A 57 -1.73 -4.42 -1.65
CA GLY A 57 -2.26 -3.11 -1.31
C GLY A 57 -1.17 -2.13 -0.91
N GLY A 58 -0.25 -2.57 -0.06
CA GLY A 58 0.88 -1.75 0.38
C GLY A 58 1.77 -1.31 -0.77
N TYR A 59 2.16 -2.23 -1.64
CA TYR A 59 2.99 -1.90 -2.80
C TYR A 59 2.29 -0.96 -3.78
N LEU A 60 1.00 -1.17 -4.03
CA LEU A 60 0.26 -0.47 -5.08
C LEU A 60 -0.30 0.89 -4.66
N HIS A 61 -0.39 1.18 -3.35
CA HIS A 61 -1.20 2.31 -2.87
C HIS A 61 -0.76 3.67 -3.42
N ASP A 62 0.51 3.89 -3.67
CA ASP A 62 1.01 5.17 -4.20
C ASP A 62 1.06 5.22 -5.73
N THR A 63 0.85 4.10 -6.43
CA THR A 63 0.95 4.09 -7.90
C THR A 63 -0.15 4.88 -8.58
N ILE A 64 -1.27 5.12 -7.89
CA ILE A 64 -2.40 5.88 -8.43
C ILE A 64 -2.50 7.29 -7.84
N ASP A 65 -1.53 7.72 -7.05
CA ASP A 65 -1.51 9.07 -6.48
C ASP A 65 -1.30 10.10 -7.60
N GLU A 66 -2.10 11.16 -7.60
CA GLU A 66 -2.04 12.22 -8.61
C GLU A 66 -0.66 12.90 -8.66
N LYS A 67 0.06 12.89 -7.54
CA LYS A 67 1.43 13.44 -7.48
C LYS A 67 2.45 12.56 -8.18
N VAL A 68 2.11 11.28 -8.42
CA VAL A 68 3.00 10.27 -8.99
C VAL A 68 2.70 9.99 -10.45
N CYS A 69 1.42 9.98 -10.83
CA CYS A 69 1.01 9.65 -12.18
C CYS A 69 0.02 10.67 -12.75
N ASP A 70 0.11 10.89 -14.07
CA ASP A 70 -0.73 11.85 -14.78
C ASP A 70 -2.14 11.32 -15.03
N ASN A 71 -2.29 10.00 -15.08
CA ASN A 71 -3.58 9.37 -15.39
C ASN A 71 -3.84 8.18 -14.46
N PRO A 72 -4.38 8.45 -13.26
CA PRO A 72 -4.71 7.38 -12.30
C PRO A 72 -5.68 6.33 -12.85
N ASP A 73 -6.64 6.73 -13.67
CA ASP A 73 -7.62 5.80 -14.24
C ASP A 73 -6.96 4.75 -15.14
N LYS A 74 -5.94 5.15 -15.88
CA LYS A 74 -5.18 4.22 -16.72
C LYS A 74 -4.42 3.21 -15.86
N VAL A 75 -3.79 3.68 -14.78
CA VAL A 75 -3.05 2.80 -13.87
C VAL A 75 -4.01 1.84 -13.18
N ILE A 76 -5.18 2.31 -12.76
CA ILE A 76 -6.21 1.45 -12.16
C ILE A 76 -6.64 0.36 -13.14
N ALA A 77 -6.83 0.70 -14.43
CA ALA A 77 -7.17 -0.28 -15.45
C ALA A 77 -6.08 -1.34 -15.61
N GLU A 78 -4.81 -0.92 -15.57
CA GLU A 78 -3.68 -1.85 -15.64
C GLU A 78 -3.65 -2.79 -14.42
N ILE A 79 -3.94 -2.26 -13.23
CA ILE A 79 -4.01 -3.06 -12.00
C ILE A 79 -5.14 -4.08 -12.08
N LYS A 80 -6.29 -3.69 -12.63
CA LYS A 80 -7.43 -4.60 -12.82
C LYS A 80 -7.10 -5.78 -13.73
N GLU A 81 -6.19 -5.60 -14.68
CA GLU A 81 -5.71 -6.69 -15.53
C GLU A 81 -4.63 -7.51 -14.84
N LEU A 82 -3.76 -6.87 -14.08
CA LEU A 82 -2.64 -7.52 -13.41
C LEU A 82 -3.07 -8.48 -12.31
N LEU A 83 -3.96 -8.04 -11.42
CA LEU A 83 -4.28 -8.80 -10.22
C LEU A 83 -4.92 -10.17 -10.49
N PRO A 84 -5.84 -10.31 -11.46
CA PRO A 84 -6.34 -11.64 -11.81
C PRO A 84 -5.24 -12.57 -12.36
N GLU A 85 -4.29 -12.05 -13.11
CA GLU A 85 -3.16 -12.84 -13.63
C GLU A 85 -2.25 -13.34 -12.51
N VAL A 86 -2.12 -12.58 -11.42
CA VAL A 86 -1.37 -12.99 -10.23
C VAL A 86 -2.08 -14.13 -9.51
N GLY A 87 -3.40 -14.23 -9.66
CA GLY A 87 -4.20 -15.30 -9.06
C GLY A 87 -5.23 -14.83 -8.04
N PHE A 88 -5.48 -13.52 -7.97
CA PHE A 88 -6.50 -12.99 -7.08
C PHE A 88 -7.90 -13.19 -7.66
N THR A 89 -8.86 -13.50 -6.79
CA THR A 89 -10.28 -13.58 -7.16
C THR A 89 -10.86 -12.18 -7.38
N ASP A 90 -12.03 -12.11 -8.00
CA ASP A 90 -12.72 -10.84 -8.25
C ASP A 90 -12.94 -10.05 -6.95
N LEU A 91 -13.34 -10.71 -5.87
CA LEU A 91 -13.54 -10.05 -4.58
C LEU A 91 -12.23 -9.53 -4.01
N GLU A 92 -11.15 -10.30 -4.12
CA GLU A 92 -9.82 -9.88 -3.65
C GLU A 92 -9.30 -8.69 -4.45
N VAL A 93 -9.51 -8.69 -5.76
CA VAL A 93 -9.18 -7.55 -6.63
C VAL A 93 -9.96 -6.31 -6.19
N TRP A 94 -11.26 -6.47 -5.91
CA TRP A 94 -12.11 -5.38 -5.43
C TRP A 94 -11.58 -4.82 -4.11
N ASP A 95 -11.23 -5.69 -3.16
CA ASP A 95 -10.70 -5.28 -1.86
C ASP A 95 -9.42 -4.46 -2.01
N ILE A 96 -8.50 -4.91 -2.86
CA ILE A 96 -7.23 -4.20 -3.09
C ILE A 96 -7.49 -2.84 -3.73
N LEU A 97 -8.30 -2.81 -4.79
CA LEU A 97 -8.61 -1.56 -5.50
C LEU A 97 -9.35 -0.56 -4.62
N PHE A 98 -10.35 -1.03 -3.88
CA PHE A 98 -11.10 -0.17 -2.97
C PHE A 98 -10.16 0.46 -1.93
N THR A 99 -9.27 -0.35 -1.37
CA THR A 99 -8.29 0.10 -0.39
C THR A 99 -7.41 1.20 -0.95
N ILE A 100 -6.75 0.97 -2.07
CA ILE A 100 -5.79 1.94 -2.61
C ILE A 100 -6.47 3.22 -3.11
N GLN A 101 -7.74 3.15 -3.48
CA GLN A 101 -8.49 4.33 -3.92
C GLN A 101 -9.05 5.16 -2.77
N HIS A 102 -9.27 4.56 -1.60
CA HIS A 102 -9.98 5.22 -0.50
C HIS A 102 -9.25 5.29 0.83
N MET A 103 -8.00 4.85 0.90
CA MET A 103 -7.25 4.81 2.17
C MET A 103 -6.57 6.12 2.56
N SER A 104 -6.43 7.06 1.65
CA SER A 104 -5.70 8.29 1.92
C SER A 104 -6.39 9.14 2.99
N PHE A 105 -5.59 9.92 3.71
CA PHE A 105 -6.11 10.83 4.72
C PHE A 105 -7.08 11.85 4.10
N SER A 106 -6.74 12.42 2.95
CA SER A 106 -7.58 13.40 2.28
C SER A 106 -8.92 12.79 1.83
N ALA A 107 -8.93 11.53 1.38
CA ALA A 107 -10.17 10.85 1.01
C ALA A 107 -11.10 10.67 2.22
N ASN A 108 -10.55 10.56 3.43
CA ASN A 108 -11.32 10.27 4.64
C ASN A 108 -11.70 11.51 5.45
N ILE A 109 -11.30 12.71 5.04
CA ILE A 109 -11.70 13.95 5.70
C ILE A 109 -13.21 14.20 5.54
N GLU A 110 -13.75 14.04 4.32
CA GLU A 110 -15.15 14.27 4.02
C GLU A 110 -16.01 13.01 4.18
N HIS A 111 -15.43 11.84 3.85
CA HIS A 111 -16.12 10.57 3.88
C HIS A 111 -15.28 9.54 4.63
N HIS A 112 -15.86 8.93 5.64
CA HIS A 112 -15.20 7.81 6.35
C HIS A 112 -15.47 6.52 5.59
N TYR A 113 -14.53 6.13 4.74
CA TYR A 113 -14.64 4.87 4.01
C TYR A 113 -14.33 3.70 4.93
N HIS A 114 -15.24 2.73 4.96
CA HIS A 114 -15.03 1.50 5.71
C HIS A 114 -14.23 0.53 4.85
N LEU A 115 -12.93 0.43 5.12
CA LEU A 115 -12.03 -0.44 4.37
C LEU A 115 -12.21 -1.90 4.78
N PRO A 116 -11.99 -2.86 3.86
CA PRO A 116 -11.91 -4.26 4.24
C PRO A 116 -10.76 -4.47 5.23
N LEU A 117 -10.77 -5.59 5.95
CA LEU A 117 -9.76 -5.86 6.98
C LEU A 117 -8.33 -5.69 6.45
N SER A 118 -8.04 -6.24 5.26
CA SER A 118 -6.74 -6.09 4.62
C SER A 118 -6.36 -4.63 4.45
N GLY A 119 -7.32 -3.81 4.02
CA GLY A 119 -7.12 -2.38 3.80
C GLY A 119 -6.87 -1.61 5.07
N GLN A 120 -7.48 -2.04 6.18
CA GLN A 120 -7.25 -1.41 7.49
C GLN A 120 -5.79 -1.56 7.91
N TYR A 121 -5.19 -2.73 7.72
CA TYR A 121 -3.77 -2.95 8.01
C TYR A 121 -2.87 -2.09 7.12
N VAL A 122 -3.18 -1.99 5.83
CA VAL A 122 -2.41 -1.16 4.89
C VAL A 122 -2.48 0.32 5.30
N GLN A 123 -3.68 0.81 5.60
CA GLN A 123 -3.87 2.20 6.02
C GLN A 123 -3.12 2.53 7.31
N ASP A 124 -3.24 1.65 8.31
CA ASP A 124 -2.55 1.86 9.60
C ASP A 124 -1.03 1.85 9.42
N ALA A 125 -0.52 0.93 8.61
CA ALA A 125 0.92 0.86 8.33
C ALA A 125 1.41 2.12 7.62
N ASP A 126 0.66 2.62 6.64
CA ASP A 126 1.01 3.84 5.92
C ASP A 126 1.06 5.04 6.86
N ARG A 127 0.07 5.17 7.73
CA ARG A 127 0.02 6.25 8.73
C ARG A 127 1.20 6.17 9.70
N LEU A 128 1.53 4.97 10.18
CA LEU A 128 2.67 4.76 11.08
C LEU A 128 3.99 5.09 10.41
N GLU A 129 4.18 4.69 9.15
CA GLU A 129 5.38 5.03 8.37
C GLU A 129 5.54 6.54 8.23
N SER A 130 4.44 7.23 7.95
CA SER A 130 4.44 8.69 7.79
C SER A 130 4.78 9.39 9.10
N LEU A 131 4.26 8.92 10.22
CA LEU A 131 4.56 9.48 11.55
C LEU A 131 6.01 9.20 11.93
N GLY A 132 6.53 8.02 11.63
CA GLY A 132 7.92 7.67 11.87
C GLY A 132 8.88 8.58 11.13
N ALA A 133 8.60 8.85 9.86
CA ALA A 133 9.40 9.75 9.03
C ALA A 133 9.38 11.18 9.59
N MET A 134 8.21 11.67 10.00
CA MET A 134 8.08 12.99 10.63
C MET A 134 8.83 13.07 11.95
N GLY A 135 8.75 12.02 12.77
CA GLY A 135 9.45 11.93 14.04
C GLY A 135 10.97 11.99 13.86
N ILE A 136 11.50 11.26 12.88
CA ILE A 136 12.92 11.28 12.54
C ILE A 136 13.34 12.68 12.07
N ALA A 137 12.57 13.30 11.20
CA ALA A 137 12.86 14.64 10.70
C ALA A 137 12.90 15.66 11.83
N ARG A 138 11.97 15.60 12.77
CA ARG A 138 11.96 16.46 13.96
C ARG A 138 13.18 16.24 14.85
N ALA A 139 13.55 14.97 15.07
CA ALA A 139 14.72 14.63 15.86
C ALA A 139 16.00 15.24 15.25
N PHE A 140 16.18 15.15 13.94
CA PHE A 140 17.31 15.77 13.26
C PHE A 140 17.29 17.30 13.36
N THR A 141 16.13 17.92 13.24
CA THR A 141 15.96 19.36 13.35
C THR A 141 16.37 19.88 14.74
N TYR A 142 15.95 19.19 15.79
CA TYR A 142 16.28 19.58 17.16
C TYR A 142 17.68 19.15 17.57
N GLY A 143 18.13 17.97 17.12
CA GLY A 143 19.45 17.44 17.43
C GLY A 143 20.61 18.19 16.76
N GLY A 144 20.32 18.91 15.66
CA GLY A 144 21.30 19.69 14.92
C GLY A 144 21.60 21.07 15.50
N LYS A 145 20.95 21.40 16.59
CA LYS A 145 21.20 22.65 17.30
C LYS A 145 22.29 22.47 18.36
#